data_704610203b7af1d9f526e9304e38eb1c
#
_entry.id   704610203b7af1d9f526e9304e38eb1c
#
_cell.length_a   1.000
_cell.length_b   1.000
_cell.length_c   1.000
_cell.angle_alpha   90.00
_cell.angle_beta   90.00
_cell.angle_gamma   90.00
#
_symmetry.space_group_name_H-M   'P 1'
#
loop_
_entity.id
_entity.type
_entity.pdbx_description
1 polymer ?
#
loop_
_entity_poly.entity_id
_entity_poly.type
_entity_poly.pdbx_seq_one_letter_code
_entity_poly.pdbx_strand_id
1 'polypeptide(L)'
;PITGVLMDDLVYLRAQFGVSADLTIRRLNVCGHEAAVVTLEGMIDRHMMADAVILPLTSITGAYTPQELLNHIRDDVLGYVDMLQVPTMPELINLVASGFGAVLVDGAPCAVLGGLQAFMIRGVSEPSTEVTVRGSREGFTEAIRVNISMIRRRLKTPDLTFEMMSVGKT
;
A
#
# COMPACT_ATOMS: atom_id res chain seq x y z
N PRO A 1 3.79 -16.52 10.20
CA PRO A 1 5.00 -15.78 9.86
C PRO A 1 5.02 -15.43 8.38
N ILE A 2 5.83 -14.42 7.99
CA ILE A 2 6.26 -14.21 6.62
C ILE A 2 7.26 -15.31 6.29
N THR A 3 7.11 -15.95 5.12
CA THR A 3 7.86 -17.18 4.80
C THR A 3 9.28 -16.88 4.30
N GLY A 4 9.49 -15.71 3.72
CA GLY A 4 10.69 -15.36 2.99
C GLY A 4 10.71 -15.87 1.55
N VAL A 5 9.66 -16.59 1.11
CA VAL A 5 9.43 -16.90 -0.31
C VAL A 5 8.47 -15.87 -0.86
N LEU A 6 8.98 -14.89 -1.58
CA LEU A 6 8.20 -13.71 -2.01
C LEU A 6 6.91 -14.09 -2.74
N MET A 7 6.97 -15.07 -3.63
CA MET A 7 5.80 -15.46 -4.42
C MET A 7 4.69 -16.05 -3.54
N ASP A 8 5.04 -16.89 -2.56
CA ASP A 8 4.07 -17.50 -1.65
C ASP A 8 3.43 -16.43 -0.75
N ASP A 9 4.24 -15.50 -0.25
CA ASP A 9 3.79 -14.38 0.57
C ASP A 9 2.85 -13.46 -0.21
N LEU A 10 3.14 -13.17 -1.49
CA LEU A 10 2.27 -12.36 -2.36
C LEU A 10 0.96 -13.07 -2.73
N VAL A 11 1.00 -14.39 -2.94
CA VAL A 11 -0.20 -15.21 -3.18
C VAL A 11 -1.10 -15.18 -1.95
N TYR A 12 -0.52 -15.36 -0.75
CA TYR A 12 -1.26 -15.28 0.50
C TYR A 12 -1.89 -13.89 0.71
N LEU A 13 -1.13 -12.81 0.48
CA LEU A 13 -1.64 -11.43 0.57
C LEU A 13 -2.84 -11.21 -0.36
N ARG A 14 -2.71 -11.63 -1.63
CA ARG A 14 -3.82 -11.52 -2.59
C ARG A 14 -5.06 -12.28 -2.15
N ALA A 15 -4.89 -13.47 -1.57
CA ALA A 15 -6.00 -14.26 -1.07
C ALA A 15 -6.74 -13.56 0.08
N GLN A 16 -6.01 -12.87 0.97
CA GLN A 16 -6.59 -12.15 2.11
C GLN A 16 -7.36 -10.88 1.70
N PHE A 17 -6.88 -10.14 0.70
CA PHE A 17 -7.58 -8.96 0.17
C PHE A 17 -8.60 -9.32 -0.92
N GLY A 18 -8.73 -10.60 -1.26
CA GLY A 18 -9.55 -11.03 -2.40
C GLY A 18 -9.04 -10.45 -3.72
N VAL A 19 -9.91 -10.40 -4.73
CA VAL A 19 -9.62 -9.77 -6.02
C VAL A 19 -9.94 -8.26 -5.94
N SER A 20 -9.45 -7.59 -4.88
CA SER A 20 -9.76 -6.17 -4.71
C SER A 20 -9.02 -5.31 -5.72
N ALA A 21 -9.76 -4.47 -6.43
CA ALA A 21 -9.23 -3.60 -7.49
C ALA A 21 -8.28 -2.51 -6.98
N ASP A 22 -8.29 -2.22 -5.68
CA ASP A 22 -7.43 -1.23 -5.04
C ASP A 22 -6.12 -1.81 -4.49
N LEU A 23 -5.98 -3.14 -4.43
CA LEU A 23 -4.70 -3.74 -4.03
C LEU A 23 -3.69 -3.64 -5.16
N THR A 24 -2.60 -2.94 -4.92
CA THR A 24 -1.48 -2.79 -5.85
C THR A 24 -0.27 -3.53 -5.34
N ILE A 25 0.26 -4.45 -6.16
CA ILE A 25 1.51 -5.16 -5.92
C ILE A 25 2.45 -4.85 -7.08
N ARG A 26 3.50 -4.10 -6.82
CA ARG A 26 4.53 -3.75 -7.80
C ARG A 26 5.80 -4.56 -7.53
N ARG A 27 6.11 -5.48 -8.43
CA ARG A 27 7.38 -6.24 -8.39
C ARG A 27 8.50 -5.42 -9.01
N LEU A 28 9.69 -5.52 -8.42
CA LEU A 28 10.91 -4.87 -8.88
C LEU A 28 12.12 -5.74 -8.52
N ASN A 29 13.25 -5.42 -9.14
CA ASN A 29 14.53 -6.02 -8.77
C ASN A 29 15.37 -4.95 -8.05
N VAL A 30 15.92 -5.32 -6.90
CA VAL A 30 16.78 -4.46 -6.08
C VAL A 30 18.09 -5.18 -5.85
N CYS A 31 19.18 -4.72 -6.43
CA CYS A 31 20.51 -5.33 -6.32
C CYS A 31 20.55 -6.83 -6.63
N GLY A 32 19.76 -7.28 -7.60
CA GLY A 32 19.69 -8.70 -7.97
C GLY A 32 18.67 -9.53 -7.19
N HIS A 33 18.05 -8.98 -6.13
CA HIS A 33 16.99 -9.63 -5.38
C HIS A 33 15.60 -9.26 -5.93
N GLU A 34 14.72 -10.23 -6.04
CA GLU A 34 13.31 -9.94 -6.28
C GLU A 34 12.70 -9.26 -5.06
N ALA A 35 11.92 -8.22 -5.29
CA ALA A 35 11.24 -7.47 -4.26
C ALA A 35 9.83 -7.08 -4.72
N ALA A 36 8.97 -6.73 -3.79
CA ALA A 36 7.65 -6.21 -4.08
C ALA A 36 7.28 -5.06 -3.15
N VAL A 37 6.61 -4.06 -3.71
CA VAL A 37 5.95 -2.99 -2.97
C VAL A 37 4.45 -3.25 -3.02
N VAL A 38 3.84 -3.36 -1.84
CA VAL A 38 2.41 -3.65 -1.65
C VAL A 38 1.72 -2.44 -1.05
N THR A 39 0.65 -1.98 -1.69
CA THR A 39 -0.09 -0.79 -1.27
C THR A 39 -1.56 -0.90 -1.62
N LEU A 40 -2.39 -0.06 -0.98
CA LEU A 40 -3.77 0.16 -1.39
C LEU A 40 -3.89 1.48 -2.18
N GLU A 41 -4.45 1.41 -3.39
CA GLU A 41 -4.66 2.56 -4.24
C GLU A 41 -5.59 3.58 -3.57
N GLY A 42 -5.24 4.87 -3.68
CA GLY A 42 -6.00 5.95 -3.05
C GLY A 42 -5.69 6.18 -1.57
N MET A 43 -4.98 5.25 -0.90
CA MET A 43 -4.48 5.45 0.46
C MET A 43 -3.08 6.09 0.47
N ILE A 44 -2.39 6.07 -0.65
CA ILE A 44 -1.01 6.53 -0.81
C ILE A 44 -0.93 7.53 -1.97
N ASP A 45 -0.13 8.58 -1.81
CA ASP A 45 0.20 9.50 -2.90
C ASP A 45 1.09 8.80 -3.94
N ARG A 46 0.68 8.83 -5.21
CA ARG A 46 1.41 8.17 -6.30
C ARG A 46 2.76 8.81 -6.60
N HIS A 47 2.85 10.13 -6.49
CA HIS A 47 4.11 10.85 -6.71
C HIS A 47 5.07 10.52 -5.58
N MET A 48 4.60 10.60 -4.33
CA MET A 48 5.39 10.20 -3.18
C MET A 48 5.84 8.74 -3.29
N MET A 49 4.98 7.82 -3.74
CA MET A 49 5.36 6.43 -3.98
C MET A 49 6.47 6.31 -5.03
N ALA A 50 6.37 7.04 -6.14
CA ALA A 50 7.37 6.98 -7.21
C ALA A 50 8.71 7.57 -6.75
N ASP A 51 8.70 8.78 -6.19
CA ASP A 51 9.89 9.54 -5.89
C ASP A 51 10.54 9.12 -4.57
N ALA A 52 9.72 8.78 -3.58
CA ALA A 52 10.18 8.50 -2.24
C ALA A 52 10.38 7.01 -1.93
N VAL A 53 9.84 6.11 -2.76
CA VAL A 53 9.98 4.66 -2.55
C VAL A 53 10.61 3.97 -3.76
N ILE A 54 9.98 4.05 -4.93
CA ILE A 54 10.40 3.25 -6.08
C ILE A 54 11.78 3.69 -6.59
N LEU A 55 11.96 4.99 -6.78
CA LEU A 55 13.24 5.52 -7.28
C LEU A 55 14.39 5.23 -6.33
N PRO A 56 14.30 5.49 -5.02
CA PRO A 56 15.35 5.11 -4.07
C PRO A 56 15.64 3.60 -4.08
N LEU A 57 14.62 2.73 -4.05
CA LEU A 57 14.83 1.28 -4.07
C LEU A 57 15.55 0.80 -5.32
N THR A 58 15.22 1.32 -6.49
CA THR A 58 15.86 0.93 -7.76
C THR A 58 17.24 1.54 -7.94
N SER A 59 17.60 2.52 -7.14
CA SER A 59 18.91 3.18 -7.15
C SER A 59 19.94 2.53 -6.21
N ILE A 60 19.52 1.58 -5.38
CA ILE A 60 20.42 0.87 -4.46
C ILE A 60 21.44 0.08 -5.29
N THR A 61 22.70 0.19 -4.90
CA THR A 61 23.82 -0.55 -5.52
C THR A 61 24.62 -1.25 -4.43
N GLY A 62 25.22 -2.38 -4.77
CA GLY A 62 26.00 -3.17 -3.83
C GLY A 62 25.61 -4.64 -3.83
N ALA A 63 26.24 -5.41 -2.96
CA ALA A 63 25.94 -6.82 -2.73
C ALA A 63 25.46 -6.96 -1.29
N TYR A 64 24.27 -7.49 -1.13
CA TYR A 64 23.59 -7.67 0.14
C TYR A 64 23.02 -9.09 0.22
N THR A 65 22.97 -9.66 1.40
CA THR A 65 22.01 -10.74 1.67
C THR A 65 20.58 -10.16 1.72
N PRO A 66 19.53 -10.97 1.52
CA PRO A 66 18.16 -10.47 1.56
C PRO A 66 17.82 -9.68 2.84
N GLN A 67 18.30 -10.17 3.99
CA GLN A 67 18.05 -9.51 5.28
C GLN A 67 18.83 -8.20 5.42
N GLU A 68 20.08 -8.16 4.99
CA GLU A 68 20.89 -6.94 4.99
C GLU A 68 20.29 -5.89 4.06
N LEU A 69 19.80 -6.30 2.88
CA LEU A 69 19.12 -5.41 1.95
C LEU A 69 17.85 -4.80 2.60
N LEU A 70 17.05 -5.63 3.25
CA LEU A 70 15.84 -5.16 3.90
C LEU A 70 16.13 -4.18 5.05
N ASN A 71 17.19 -4.45 5.84
CA ASN A 71 17.66 -3.55 6.89
C ASN A 71 18.16 -2.22 6.30
N HIS A 72 18.96 -2.28 5.23
CA HIS A 72 19.44 -1.09 4.53
C HIS A 72 18.29 -0.25 3.95
N ILE A 73 17.27 -0.89 3.37
CA ILE A 73 16.05 -0.23 2.90
C ILE A 73 15.37 0.53 4.05
N ARG A 74 15.23 -0.11 5.22
CA ARG A 74 14.58 0.48 6.38
C ARG A 74 15.36 1.65 6.96
N ASP A 75 16.67 1.47 7.16
CA ASP A 75 17.47 2.37 8.00
C ASP A 75 18.08 3.54 7.20
N ASP A 76 18.47 3.29 5.94
CA ASP A 76 19.24 4.26 5.16
C ASP A 76 18.46 4.80 3.95
N VAL A 77 17.69 3.95 3.27
CA VAL A 77 17.06 4.34 1.99
C VAL A 77 15.71 5.02 2.20
N LEU A 78 14.87 4.49 3.06
CA LEU A 78 13.54 5.01 3.37
C LEU A 78 13.47 5.66 4.76
N GLY A 79 14.59 5.99 5.36
CA GLY A 79 14.72 6.50 6.73
C GLY A 79 14.06 7.87 7.00
N TYR A 80 13.51 8.54 5.98
CA TYR A 80 12.73 9.79 6.15
C TYR A 80 11.25 9.53 6.54
N VAL A 81 10.82 8.28 6.58
CA VAL A 81 9.50 7.84 7.02
C VAL A 81 9.70 6.91 8.21
N ASP A 82 8.85 7.01 9.22
CA ASP A 82 8.84 6.04 10.33
C ASP A 82 8.59 4.63 9.76
N MET A 83 9.64 3.81 9.74
CA MET A 83 9.61 2.47 9.18
C MET A 83 9.43 1.44 10.27
N LEU A 84 8.46 0.54 10.06
CA LEU A 84 8.16 -0.59 10.92
C LEU A 84 8.65 -1.87 10.25
N GLN A 85 9.30 -2.74 11.01
CA GLN A 85 9.62 -4.10 10.55
C GLN A 85 8.65 -5.08 11.18
N VAL A 86 8.00 -5.89 10.36
CA VAL A 86 7.01 -6.87 10.81
C VAL A 86 7.35 -8.27 10.33
N PRO A 87 7.33 -9.27 11.23
CA PRO A 87 7.65 -10.66 10.91
C PRO A 87 6.42 -11.50 10.56
N THR A 88 5.21 -10.94 10.65
CA THR A 88 3.98 -11.73 10.51
C THR A 88 3.03 -11.19 9.45
N MET A 89 2.39 -12.09 8.71
CA MET A 89 1.40 -11.75 7.70
C MET A 89 0.16 -11.02 8.26
N PRO A 90 -0.43 -11.43 9.39
CA PRO A 90 -1.58 -10.70 9.95
C PRO A 90 -1.27 -9.25 10.27
N GLU A 91 -0.10 -8.96 10.84
CA GLU A 91 0.34 -7.61 11.15
C GLU A 91 0.58 -6.79 9.88
N LEU A 92 1.27 -7.36 8.88
CA LEU A 92 1.47 -6.75 7.57
C LEU A 92 0.14 -6.41 6.89
N ILE A 93 -0.82 -7.34 6.86
CA ILE A 93 -2.14 -7.16 6.25
C ILE A 93 -2.91 -6.02 6.93
N ASN A 94 -2.91 -5.98 8.27
CA ASN A 94 -3.59 -4.93 9.03
C ASN A 94 -2.99 -3.54 8.78
N LEU A 95 -1.67 -3.44 8.68
CA LEU A 95 -0.98 -2.18 8.39
C LEU A 95 -1.23 -1.74 6.95
N VAL A 96 -1.17 -2.65 5.96
CA VAL A 96 -1.52 -2.34 4.57
C VAL A 96 -2.98 -1.89 4.46
N ALA A 97 -3.91 -2.57 5.14
CA ALA A 97 -5.31 -2.16 5.21
C ALA A 97 -5.51 -0.78 5.86
N SER A 98 -4.56 -0.37 6.70
CA SER A 98 -4.53 0.95 7.34
C SER A 98 -3.85 2.04 6.49
N GLY A 99 -3.33 1.69 5.31
CA GLY A 99 -2.71 2.62 4.36
C GLY A 99 -1.20 2.74 4.46
N PHE A 100 -0.53 1.77 5.09
CA PHE A 100 0.93 1.68 5.01
C PHE A 100 1.36 1.05 3.69
N GLY A 101 2.50 1.48 3.16
CA GLY A 101 3.18 0.81 2.07
C GLY A 101 4.14 -0.23 2.62
N ALA A 102 4.10 -1.45 2.09
CA ALA A 102 4.98 -2.54 2.52
C ALA A 102 6.00 -2.88 1.44
N VAL A 103 7.22 -3.14 1.86
CA VAL A 103 8.32 -3.68 1.03
C VAL A 103 8.67 -5.06 1.53
N LEU A 104 8.64 -6.03 0.61
CA LEU A 104 9.09 -7.41 0.83
C LEU A 104 10.26 -7.70 -0.10
N VAL A 105 11.23 -8.47 0.38
CA VAL A 105 12.41 -8.91 -0.38
C VAL A 105 12.46 -10.43 -0.33
N ASP A 106 12.65 -11.07 -1.48
CA ASP A 106 12.79 -12.53 -1.55
C ASP A 106 13.98 -13.00 -0.71
N GLY A 107 13.79 -14.03 0.09
CA GLY A 107 14.77 -14.54 1.04
C GLY A 107 14.74 -13.87 2.42
N ALA A 108 13.98 -12.79 2.63
CA ALA A 108 13.86 -12.13 3.94
C ALA A 108 12.55 -12.54 4.65
N PRO A 109 12.61 -13.09 5.89
CA PRO A 109 11.43 -13.59 6.61
C PRO A 109 10.66 -12.48 7.35
N CYS A 110 10.69 -11.28 6.85
CA CYS A 110 9.98 -10.12 7.39
C CYS A 110 9.74 -9.09 6.30
N ALA A 111 8.85 -8.14 6.55
CA ALA A 111 8.57 -7.01 5.69
C ALA A 111 8.91 -5.69 6.40
N VAL A 112 9.16 -4.65 5.63
CA VAL A 112 9.33 -3.28 6.13
C VAL A 112 8.17 -2.44 5.63
N LEU A 113 7.53 -1.68 6.51
CA LEU A 113 6.37 -0.86 6.20
C LEU A 113 6.62 0.60 6.56
N GLY A 114 6.21 1.51 5.68
CA GLY A 114 6.30 2.95 5.89
C GLY A 114 4.94 3.62 5.80
N GLY A 115 4.72 4.63 6.63
CA GLY A 115 3.53 5.48 6.59
C GLY A 115 3.57 6.44 5.41
N LEU A 116 3.09 6.00 4.24
CA LEU A 116 3.00 6.80 3.01
C LEU A 116 1.61 7.44 2.84
N GLN A 117 0.88 7.60 3.92
CA GLN A 117 -0.50 8.08 3.89
C GLN A 117 -0.56 9.53 3.38
N ALA A 118 -0.99 9.70 2.16
CA ALA A 118 -1.39 10.99 1.65
C ALA A 118 -2.90 11.15 1.87
N PHE A 119 -3.25 11.87 2.89
CA PHE A 119 -4.63 12.32 3.03
C PHE A 119 -4.89 13.38 1.95
N MET A 120 -5.50 12.98 0.84
CA MET A 120 -6.11 13.94 -0.09
C MET A 120 -7.32 14.60 0.61
N ILE A 121 -7.04 15.50 1.57
CA ILE A 121 -8.05 16.26 2.29
C ILE A 121 -8.57 17.42 1.41
N ARG A 122 -7.90 17.73 0.30
CA ARG A 122 -8.30 18.85 -0.57
C ARG A 122 -9.17 18.34 -1.72
N GLY A 123 -10.45 18.68 -1.65
CA GLY A 123 -11.43 18.46 -2.72
C GLY A 123 -12.68 17.67 -2.34
N VAL A 124 -12.75 17.11 -1.13
CA VAL A 124 -13.99 16.53 -0.60
C VAL A 124 -14.77 17.66 0.03
N SER A 125 -15.71 18.23 -0.72
CA SER A 125 -16.63 19.26 -0.24
C SER A 125 -17.96 18.64 0.18
N GLU A 126 -18.66 19.33 1.09
CA GLU A 126 -20.02 18.98 1.46
C GLU A 126 -20.93 19.10 0.22
N PRO A 127 -21.78 18.10 -0.09
CA PRO A 127 -22.77 18.24 -1.15
C PRO A 127 -23.68 19.43 -0.88
N SER A 128 -23.82 20.33 -1.84
CA SER A 128 -24.62 21.54 -1.69
C SER A 128 -26.12 21.29 -1.54
N THR A 129 -26.59 20.09 -1.86
CA THR A 129 -28.01 19.69 -1.87
C THR A 129 -28.42 18.83 -0.69
N GLU A 130 -27.48 18.20 0.02
CA GLU A 130 -27.76 17.34 1.18
C GLU A 130 -26.81 17.67 2.33
N VAL A 131 -27.13 18.71 3.08
CA VAL A 131 -26.35 19.14 4.24
C VAL A 131 -26.72 18.28 5.45
N THR A 132 -25.81 17.47 5.93
CA THR A 132 -25.98 16.70 7.16
C THR A 132 -25.84 17.60 8.38
N VAL A 133 -26.89 17.71 9.18
CA VAL A 133 -26.91 18.50 10.44
C VAL A 133 -26.01 17.86 11.51
N ARG A 134 -25.78 16.55 11.44
CA ARG A 134 -24.92 15.79 12.37
C ARG A 134 -24.30 14.60 11.65
N GLY A 135 -22.97 14.55 11.53
CA GLY A 135 -22.25 13.44 10.88
C GLY A 135 -21.07 13.91 10.02
N SER A 136 -20.54 12.99 9.23
CA SER A 136 -19.47 13.31 8.28
C SER A 136 -19.98 14.21 7.17
N ARG A 137 -19.27 15.31 6.93
CA ARG A 137 -19.57 16.26 5.85
C ARG A 137 -18.86 15.89 4.52
N GLU A 138 -18.32 14.68 4.43
CA GLU A 138 -17.67 14.17 3.23
C GLU A 138 -18.68 13.45 2.37
N GLY A 139 -18.95 13.94 1.17
CA GLY A 139 -19.77 13.30 0.12
C GLY A 139 -18.90 12.61 -0.93
N PHE A 140 -19.48 11.65 -1.67
CA PHE A 140 -18.85 11.07 -2.83
C PHE A 140 -18.68 12.12 -3.95
N THR A 141 -17.58 11.97 -4.69
CA THR A 141 -17.23 12.79 -5.84
C THR A 141 -17.41 12.00 -7.13
N GLU A 142 -17.25 12.66 -8.29
CA GLU A 142 -17.27 12.01 -9.60
C GLU A 142 -16.07 11.06 -9.81
N ALA A 143 -15.01 11.22 -9.00
CA ALA A 143 -13.80 10.41 -9.10
C ALA A 143 -13.94 9.14 -8.25
N ILE A 144 -14.27 8.00 -8.88
CA ILE A 144 -14.50 6.72 -8.22
C ILE A 144 -13.34 6.30 -7.30
N ARG A 145 -12.08 6.58 -7.68
CA ARG A 145 -10.90 6.25 -6.88
C ARG A 145 -10.83 7.04 -5.58
N VAL A 146 -11.30 8.29 -5.59
CA VAL A 146 -11.42 9.11 -4.37
C VAL A 146 -12.47 8.49 -3.45
N ASN A 147 -13.60 8.08 -4.01
CA ASN A 147 -14.68 7.46 -3.24
C ASN A 147 -14.24 6.13 -2.60
N ILE A 148 -13.52 5.28 -3.35
CA ILE A 148 -12.90 4.05 -2.81
C ILE A 148 -11.97 4.38 -1.63
N SER A 149 -11.12 5.38 -1.76
CA SER A 149 -10.20 5.78 -0.69
C SER A 149 -10.93 6.30 0.55
N MET A 150 -12.06 7.00 0.38
CA MET A 150 -12.90 7.46 1.49
C MET A 150 -13.49 6.30 2.27
N ILE A 151 -13.99 5.28 1.57
CA ILE A 151 -14.52 4.07 2.20
C ILE A 151 -13.41 3.30 2.91
N ARG A 152 -12.27 3.06 2.22
CA ARG A 152 -11.14 2.34 2.77
C ARG A 152 -10.56 2.98 4.04
N ARG A 153 -10.49 4.31 4.08
CA ARG A 153 -10.03 5.05 5.27
C ARG A 153 -10.91 4.84 6.51
N ARG A 154 -12.20 4.58 6.30
CA ARG A 154 -13.15 4.31 7.38
C ARG A 154 -13.21 2.84 7.76
N LEU A 155 -13.08 1.96 6.77
CA LEU A 155 -13.13 0.52 6.92
C LEU A 155 -11.75 -0.08 6.65
N LYS A 156 -10.87 -0.01 7.65
CA LYS A 156 -9.48 -0.49 7.60
C LYS A 156 -9.43 -2.00 7.81
N THR A 157 -10.05 -2.75 6.91
CA THR A 157 -10.10 -4.22 6.96
C THR A 157 -9.70 -4.84 5.63
N PRO A 158 -9.00 -5.97 5.61
CA PRO A 158 -8.74 -6.72 4.38
C PRO A 158 -10.02 -7.31 3.77
N ASP A 159 -11.07 -7.54 4.57
CA ASP A 159 -12.34 -8.11 4.11
C ASP A 159 -13.12 -7.20 3.16
N LEU A 160 -12.80 -5.91 3.14
CA LEU A 160 -13.38 -4.97 2.18
C LEU A 160 -12.74 -5.18 0.81
N THR A 161 -13.52 -5.59 -0.17
CA THR A 161 -13.08 -5.75 -1.57
C THR A 161 -13.84 -4.82 -2.49
N PHE A 162 -13.16 -4.32 -3.51
CA PHE A 162 -13.75 -3.50 -4.57
C PHE A 162 -13.66 -4.22 -5.90
N GLU A 163 -14.80 -4.40 -6.56
CA GLU A 163 -14.86 -4.95 -7.90
C GLU A 163 -15.15 -3.82 -8.90
N MET A 164 -14.37 -3.74 -9.96
CA MET A 164 -14.52 -2.73 -11.01
C MET A 164 -15.20 -3.38 -12.21
N MET A 165 -16.35 -2.83 -12.59
CA MET A 165 -17.10 -3.27 -13.75
C MET A 165 -17.29 -2.12 -14.74
N SER A 166 -17.13 -2.40 -16.03
CA SER A 166 -17.51 -1.46 -17.09
C SER A 166 -18.94 -1.72 -17.51
N VAL A 167 -19.77 -0.69 -17.50
CA VAL A 167 -21.16 -0.75 -17.94
C VAL A 167 -21.32 0.19 -19.14
N GLY A 168 -21.89 -0.35 -20.22
CA GLY A 168 -22.14 0.38 -21.46
C GLY A 168 -21.24 -0.08 -22.62
N LYS A 169 -21.65 0.27 -23.85
CA LYS A 169 -20.83 0.12 -25.05
C LYS A 169 -20.15 1.46 -25.31
N THR A 170 -18.83 1.48 -25.35
CA THR A 170 -18.03 2.57 -25.93
C THR A 170 -17.88 2.35 -27.41
#